data_7744e5946af973fa7910fb4a3df2c124
#
_entry.id   7744e5946af973fa7910fb4a3df2c124
#
_cell.length_a   1.000
_cell.length_b   1.000
_cell.length_c   1.000
_cell.angle_alpha   90.00
_cell.angle_beta   90.00
_cell.angle_gamma   90.00
#
_symmetry.space_group_name_H-M   'P 1'
#
loop_
_entity.id
_entity.type
_entity.pdbx_description
1 polymer ?
#
loop_
_entity_poly.entity_id
_entity_poly.type
_entity_poly.pdbx_seq_one_letter_code
_entity_poly.pdbx_strand_id
1 'polypeptide(L)'
;MALPRLVVFDLDACCWFPEMYMVRRGPPFTKSFEDECKAVDGEAINLLGCTRKTWSTISNGDEWQDCRVSVASRCDEPEWARQLLKLFTIDDGRSFWQALDDGRLAEIYKGNKKTHLKALKEKTGVAFEDMLFFDDDQENIRHVSELGVVSVLTPEGVTEDAWEAGLRRFMEAKLYARRGGPGPGYGKTYAK
;
A
#
# COMPACT_ATOMS: atom_id res chain seq x y z
N MET A 1 19.68 -1.95 8.69
CA MET A 1 18.38 -1.68 9.36
C MET A 1 17.45 -2.83 9.02
N ALA A 2 16.51 -3.26 9.91
CA ALA A 2 15.55 -4.29 9.52
C ALA A 2 14.45 -3.63 8.71
N LEU A 3 14.40 -3.91 7.40
CA LEU A 3 13.35 -3.44 6.49
C LEU A 3 12.27 -4.53 6.31
N PRO A 4 11.03 -4.16 5.97
CA PRO A 4 10.01 -5.11 5.58
C PRO A 4 10.40 -5.82 4.27
N ARG A 5 9.91 -7.04 4.08
CA ARG A 5 10.07 -7.80 2.84
C ARG A 5 8.91 -7.61 1.87
N LEU A 6 7.78 -7.10 2.37
CA LEU A 6 6.60 -6.74 1.60
C LEU A 6 5.96 -5.50 2.22
N VAL A 7 5.81 -4.45 1.42
CA VAL A 7 5.00 -3.30 1.81
C VAL A 7 3.69 -3.34 1.04
N VAL A 8 2.59 -3.34 1.78
CA VAL A 8 1.23 -3.48 1.24
C VAL A 8 0.49 -2.16 1.42
N PHE A 9 -0.06 -1.64 0.35
CA PHE A 9 -0.85 -0.41 0.36
C PHE A 9 -2.31 -0.69 0.02
N ASP A 10 -3.23 0.00 0.68
CA ASP A 10 -4.53 0.25 0.09
C ASP A 10 -4.41 1.27 -1.04
N LEU A 11 -5.45 1.45 -1.83
CA LEU A 11 -5.47 2.37 -2.97
C LEU A 11 -6.30 3.62 -2.70
N ASP A 12 -7.62 3.46 -2.63
CA ASP A 12 -8.58 4.55 -2.48
C ASP A 12 -8.38 5.26 -1.13
N ALA A 13 -8.29 6.60 -1.12
CA ALA A 13 -7.98 7.45 0.02
C ALA A 13 -6.61 7.19 0.72
N CYS A 14 -5.89 6.14 0.33
CA CYS A 14 -4.54 5.82 0.82
C CYS A 14 -3.45 6.24 -0.17
N CYS A 15 -3.50 5.71 -1.41
CA CYS A 15 -2.53 6.03 -2.46
C CYS A 15 -2.98 7.19 -3.35
N TRP A 16 -4.28 7.33 -3.57
CA TRP A 16 -4.87 8.37 -4.41
C TRP A 16 -6.24 8.86 -3.91
N PHE A 17 -6.65 10.01 -4.42
CA PHE A 17 -7.98 10.58 -4.19
C PHE A 17 -8.47 11.27 -5.49
N PRO A 18 -9.78 11.24 -5.82
CA PRO A 18 -10.89 10.63 -5.07
C PRO A 18 -10.88 9.09 -5.09
N GLU A 19 -11.65 8.48 -4.20
CA GLU A 19 -11.94 7.06 -4.23
C GLU A 19 -12.71 6.70 -5.51
N MET A 20 -12.48 5.52 -6.07
CA MET A 20 -13.02 5.20 -7.40
C MET A 20 -14.54 5.25 -7.49
N TYR A 21 -15.28 4.92 -6.44
CA TYR A 21 -16.74 5.05 -6.45
C TYR A 21 -17.24 6.51 -6.49
N MET A 22 -16.39 7.49 -6.16
CA MET A 22 -16.70 8.92 -6.22
C MET A 22 -16.54 9.49 -7.64
N VAL A 23 -15.71 8.85 -8.47
CA VAL A 23 -15.43 9.31 -9.84
C VAL A 23 -16.64 9.10 -10.72
N ARG A 24 -17.20 10.22 -11.22
CA ARG A 24 -18.52 10.22 -11.86
C ARG A 24 -18.60 9.51 -13.21
N ARG A 25 -17.56 9.62 -14.04
CA ARG A 25 -17.58 9.11 -15.42
C ARG A 25 -16.49 8.08 -15.76
N GLY A 26 -15.58 7.84 -14.84
CA GLY A 26 -14.55 6.79 -14.98
C GLY A 26 -13.71 6.89 -16.27
N PRO A 27 -13.36 5.73 -16.84
CA PRO A 27 -12.46 5.64 -17.99
C PRO A 27 -13.10 6.12 -19.32
N PRO A 28 -12.25 6.39 -20.34
CA PRO A 28 -10.81 6.19 -20.31
C PRO A 28 -10.09 7.23 -19.45
N PHE A 29 -9.19 6.77 -18.59
CA PHE A 29 -8.31 7.66 -17.86
C PHE A 29 -7.12 8.06 -18.73
N THR A 30 -6.62 9.28 -18.52
CA THR A 30 -5.42 9.79 -19.20
C THR A 30 -4.46 10.36 -18.16
N LYS A 31 -3.17 10.13 -18.31
CA LYS A 31 -2.15 10.78 -17.48
C LYS A 31 -2.03 12.24 -17.90
N SER A 32 -2.14 13.16 -16.95
CA SER A 32 -2.00 14.60 -17.18
C SER A 32 -0.68 15.15 -16.61
N PHE A 33 -0.30 14.73 -15.40
CA PHE A 33 0.97 15.04 -14.76
C PHE A 33 1.55 13.78 -14.09
N GLU A 34 2.73 13.90 -13.47
CA GLU A 34 3.37 12.76 -12.81
C GLU A 34 2.49 12.11 -11.74
N ASP A 35 1.83 12.95 -10.94
CA ASP A 35 0.99 12.52 -9.82
C ASP A 35 -0.51 12.74 -10.09
N GLU A 36 -0.92 13.00 -11.35
CA GLU A 36 -2.30 13.26 -11.73
C GLU A 36 -2.70 12.46 -12.97
N CYS A 37 -3.85 11.81 -12.87
CA CYS A 37 -4.62 11.28 -13.99
C CYS A 37 -5.97 11.97 -14.07
N LYS A 38 -6.63 11.94 -15.25
CA LYS A 38 -7.96 12.49 -15.44
C LYS A 38 -8.93 11.45 -15.98
N ALA A 39 -10.13 11.47 -15.44
CA ALA A 39 -11.29 10.77 -16.01
C ALA A 39 -11.75 11.42 -17.31
N VAL A 40 -12.66 10.78 -18.02
CA VAL A 40 -13.14 11.23 -19.35
C VAL A 40 -13.79 12.61 -19.32
N ASP A 41 -14.36 13.03 -18.19
CA ASP A 41 -14.96 14.36 -18.01
C ASP A 41 -14.01 15.42 -17.45
N GLY A 42 -12.73 15.07 -17.28
CA GLY A 42 -11.69 15.95 -16.78
C GLY A 42 -11.54 15.94 -15.25
N GLU A 43 -12.33 15.13 -14.51
CA GLU A 43 -12.15 14.98 -13.06
C GLU A 43 -10.76 14.42 -12.75
N ALA A 44 -10.02 15.11 -11.88
CA ALA A 44 -8.65 14.73 -11.54
C ALA A 44 -8.61 13.64 -10.48
N ILE A 45 -7.74 12.66 -10.67
CA ILE A 45 -7.34 11.67 -9.69
C ILE A 45 -5.86 11.93 -9.35
N ASN A 46 -5.58 12.24 -8.11
CA ASN A 46 -4.25 12.64 -7.67
C ASN A 46 -3.65 11.59 -6.73
N LEU A 47 -2.35 11.31 -6.88
CA LEU A 47 -1.60 10.57 -5.87
C LEU A 47 -1.54 11.39 -4.58
N LEU A 48 -1.65 10.71 -3.44
CA LEU A 48 -1.61 11.32 -2.12
C LEU A 48 -0.20 11.26 -1.52
N GLY A 49 0.16 12.33 -0.84
CA GLY A 49 1.37 12.44 -0.03
C GLY A 49 2.66 12.07 -0.78
N CYS A 50 3.41 11.10 -0.25
CA CYS A 50 4.66 10.65 -0.85
C CYS A 50 4.53 9.27 -1.55
N THR A 51 3.33 8.88 -1.98
CA THR A 51 3.06 7.56 -2.59
C THR A 51 4.06 7.22 -3.69
N ARG A 52 4.23 8.07 -4.71
CA ARG A 52 5.15 7.82 -5.83
C ARG A 52 6.61 7.67 -5.35
N LYS A 53 7.06 8.58 -4.50
CA LYS A 53 8.41 8.57 -3.92
C LYS A 53 8.66 7.27 -3.13
N THR A 54 7.70 6.85 -2.32
CA THR A 54 7.78 5.64 -1.52
C THR A 54 7.87 4.38 -2.39
N TRP A 55 7.02 4.29 -3.42
CA TRP A 55 7.04 3.17 -4.36
C TRP A 55 8.35 3.14 -5.16
N SER A 56 8.86 4.30 -5.58
CA SER A 56 10.16 4.43 -6.24
C SER A 56 11.31 3.97 -5.34
N THR A 57 11.29 4.39 -4.06
CA THR A 57 12.30 4.01 -3.07
C THR A 57 12.35 2.50 -2.87
N ILE A 58 11.18 1.85 -2.68
CA ILE A 58 11.11 0.39 -2.50
C ILE A 58 11.57 -0.35 -3.77
N SER A 59 11.21 0.17 -4.94
CA SER A 59 11.47 -0.52 -6.23
C SER A 59 12.90 -0.36 -6.73
N ASN A 60 13.63 0.68 -6.33
CA ASN A 60 14.92 1.07 -6.90
C ASN A 60 16.04 1.24 -5.87
N GLY A 61 15.71 1.30 -4.57
CA GLY A 61 16.72 1.51 -3.54
C GLY A 61 17.58 0.27 -3.29
N ASP A 62 18.89 0.44 -3.23
CA ASP A 62 19.84 -0.66 -2.99
C ASP A 62 19.56 -1.41 -1.68
N GLU A 63 19.11 -0.72 -0.66
CA GLU A 63 18.76 -1.32 0.64
C GLU A 63 17.42 -2.08 0.62
N TRP A 64 16.60 -1.92 -0.45
CA TRP A 64 15.26 -2.48 -0.60
C TRP A 64 15.20 -3.72 -1.50
N GLN A 65 16.34 -4.28 -1.93
CA GLN A 65 16.41 -5.39 -2.90
C GLN A 65 15.60 -6.62 -2.51
N ASP A 66 15.44 -6.87 -1.20
CA ASP A 66 14.64 -7.99 -0.67
C ASP A 66 13.18 -7.61 -0.37
N CYS A 67 12.79 -6.36 -0.64
CA CYS A 67 11.44 -5.85 -0.42
C CYS A 67 10.68 -5.70 -1.73
N ARG A 68 9.37 -5.91 -1.69
CA ARG A 68 8.47 -5.68 -2.82
C ARG A 68 7.30 -4.79 -2.41
N VAL A 69 6.82 -4.02 -3.37
CA VAL A 69 5.54 -3.29 -3.26
C VAL A 69 4.39 -4.24 -3.58
N SER A 70 3.29 -4.09 -2.90
CA SER A 70 2.05 -4.81 -3.19
C SER A 70 0.81 -3.98 -2.83
N VAL A 71 -0.33 -4.40 -3.31
CA VAL A 71 -1.62 -3.74 -3.11
C VAL A 71 -2.64 -4.71 -2.53
N ALA A 72 -3.41 -4.22 -1.56
CA ALA A 72 -4.58 -4.88 -1.03
C ALA A 72 -5.73 -3.88 -0.99
N SER A 73 -6.62 -3.86 -1.98
CA SER A 73 -7.70 -2.88 -2.09
C SER A 73 -9.07 -3.53 -2.19
N ARG A 74 -10.06 -2.89 -1.52
CA ARG A 74 -11.48 -3.26 -1.57
C ARG A 74 -12.25 -2.44 -2.61
N CYS A 75 -11.53 -1.76 -3.50
CA CYS A 75 -12.08 -0.86 -4.50
C CYS A 75 -13.34 -1.41 -5.19
N ASP A 76 -14.37 -0.58 -5.29
CA ASP A 76 -15.64 -0.93 -5.92
C ASP A 76 -15.52 -1.06 -7.45
N GLU A 77 -14.54 -0.36 -8.05
CA GLU A 77 -14.26 -0.33 -9.48
C GLU A 77 -12.86 -0.90 -9.78
N PRO A 78 -12.65 -2.21 -9.64
CA PRO A 78 -11.30 -2.80 -9.72
C PRO A 78 -10.63 -2.62 -11.08
N GLU A 79 -11.40 -2.58 -12.18
CA GLU A 79 -10.84 -2.33 -13.50
C GLU A 79 -10.36 -0.88 -13.70
N TRP A 80 -11.01 0.09 -13.03
CA TRP A 80 -10.59 1.48 -13.03
C TRP A 80 -9.28 1.62 -12.25
N ALA A 81 -9.20 1.02 -11.08
CA ALA A 81 -7.97 0.99 -10.29
C ALA A 81 -6.80 0.38 -11.08
N ARG A 82 -7.02 -0.73 -11.81
CA ARG A 82 -6.00 -1.34 -12.67
C ARG A 82 -5.55 -0.43 -13.82
N GLN A 83 -6.46 0.37 -14.39
CA GLN A 83 -6.09 1.35 -15.41
C GLN A 83 -5.20 2.44 -14.83
N LEU A 84 -5.53 2.99 -13.66
CA LEU A 84 -4.71 3.99 -12.97
C LEU A 84 -3.32 3.44 -12.61
N LEU A 85 -3.22 2.21 -12.09
CA LEU A 85 -1.95 1.56 -11.81
C LEU A 85 -1.06 1.39 -13.05
N LYS A 86 -1.64 1.32 -14.26
CA LYS A 86 -0.90 1.28 -15.52
C LYS A 86 -0.48 2.67 -16.02
N LEU A 87 -1.11 3.74 -15.53
CA LEU A 87 -0.86 5.13 -15.93
C LEU A 87 0.12 5.83 -15.00
N PHE A 88 -0.04 5.68 -13.68
CA PHE A 88 0.93 6.20 -12.72
C PHE A 88 2.26 5.48 -12.85
N THR A 89 3.36 6.24 -12.73
CA THR A 89 4.72 5.71 -12.90
C THR A 89 5.58 6.04 -11.70
N ILE A 90 6.53 5.16 -11.39
CA ILE A 90 7.65 5.44 -10.48
C ILE A 90 8.76 6.19 -11.21
N ASP A 91 9.80 6.63 -10.49
CA ASP A 91 10.82 7.55 -11.00
C ASP A 91 11.66 6.98 -12.15
N ASP A 92 11.77 5.67 -12.29
CA ASP A 92 12.47 5.00 -13.39
C ASP A 92 11.61 4.81 -14.66
N GLY A 93 10.37 5.28 -14.63
CA GLY A 93 9.42 5.22 -15.74
C GLY A 93 8.57 3.95 -15.81
N ARG A 94 8.82 2.94 -14.97
CA ARG A 94 7.92 1.79 -14.86
C ARG A 94 6.56 2.24 -14.30
N SER A 95 5.48 1.66 -14.82
CA SER A 95 4.16 1.87 -14.22
C SER A 95 4.08 1.22 -12.83
N PHE A 96 3.14 1.70 -12.00
CA PHE A 96 2.83 1.04 -10.74
C PHE A 96 2.43 -0.41 -10.95
N TRP A 97 1.73 -0.72 -12.06
CA TRP A 97 1.39 -2.09 -12.44
C TRP A 97 2.62 -2.98 -12.64
N GLN A 98 3.64 -2.46 -13.33
CA GLN A 98 4.92 -3.15 -13.51
C GLN A 98 5.68 -3.31 -12.19
N ALA A 99 5.67 -2.29 -11.32
CA ALA A 99 6.27 -2.39 -9.99
C ALA A 99 5.58 -3.45 -9.11
N LEU A 100 4.32 -3.81 -9.41
CA LEU A 100 3.56 -4.88 -8.76
C LEU A 100 3.79 -6.26 -9.42
N ASP A 101 4.92 -6.46 -10.10
CA ASP A 101 5.22 -7.69 -10.83
C ASP A 101 4.13 -7.99 -11.88
N ASP A 102 3.92 -7.03 -12.78
CA ASP A 102 2.87 -7.02 -13.81
C ASP A 102 1.47 -7.32 -13.23
N GLY A 103 1.21 -6.75 -12.07
CA GLY A 103 -0.07 -6.86 -11.36
C GLY A 103 -0.26 -8.16 -10.57
N ARG A 104 0.71 -9.05 -10.53
CA ARG A 104 0.65 -10.29 -9.74
C ARG A 104 0.48 -10.02 -8.24
N LEU A 105 1.04 -8.91 -7.75
CA LEU A 105 0.97 -8.46 -6.36
C LEU A 105 -0.15 -7.45 -6.10
N ALA A 106 -1.13 -7.34 -6.99
CA ALA A 106 -2.31 -6.49 -6.86
C ALA A 106 -3.55 -7.32 -6.49
N GLU A 107 -3.90 -7.34 -5.21
CA GLU A 107 -5.14 -7.93 -4.70
C GLU A 107 -6.23 -6.84 -4.68
N ILE A 108 -7.03 -6.76 -5.74
CA ILE A 108 -8.05 -5.73 -5.91
C ILE A 108 -9.42 -6.39 -6.13
N TYR A 109 -10.18 -6.55 -5.05
CA TYR A 109 -11.53 -7.13 -5.05
C TYR A 109 -12.24 -6.88 -3.72
N LYS A 110 -13.58 -7.01 -3.71
CA LYS A 110 -14.37 -6.88 -2.49
C LYS A 110 -14.07 -8.02 -1.52
N GLY A 111 -13.93 -7.69 -0.25
CA GLY A 111 -13.69 -8.69 0.78
C GLY A 111 -12.96 -8.14 2.00
N ASN A 112 -12.65 -9.01 2.95
CA ASN A 112 -11.90 -8.62 4.13
C ASN A 112 -10.40 -8.53 3.79
N LYS A 113 -9.73 -7.49 4.25
CA LYS A 113 -8.28 -7.27 4.04
C LYS A 113 -7.42 -8.46 4.47
N LYS A 114 -7.83 -9.24 5.46
CA LYS A 114 -7.14 -10.49 5.83
C LYS A 114 -7.05 -11.48 4.67
N THR A 115 -8.07 -11.54 3.81
CA THR A 115 -8.05 -12.42 2.62
C THR A 115 -7.00 -11.96 1.63
N HIS A 116 -6.93 -10.65 1.36
CA HIS A 116 -5.90 -10.07 0.50
C HIS A 116 -4.48 -10.35 1.02
N LEU A 117 -4.24 -10.11 2.32
CA LEU A 117 -2.93 -10.35 2.94
C LEU A 117 -2.54 -11.83 2.92
N LYS A 118 -3.49 -12.76 3.10
CA LYS A 118 -3.25 -14.20 2.97
C LYS A 118 -2.85 -14.57 1.53
N ALA A 119 -3.58 -14.06 0.54
CA ALA A 119 -3.25 -14.27 -0.87
C ALA A 119 -1.84 -13.72 -1.22
N LEU A 120 -1.49 -12.53 -0.74
CA LEU A 120 -0.14 -11.97 -0.89
C LEU A 120 0.93 -12.85 -0.21
N LYS A 121 0.66 -13.37 1.00
CA LYS A 121 1.55 -14.33 1.66
C LYS A 121 1.78 -15.59 0.82
N GLU A 122 0.72 -16.18 0.28
CA GLU A 122 0.82 -17.36 -0.60
C GLU A 122 1.64 -17.07 -1.86
N LYS A 123 1.39 -15.93 -2.51
CA LYS A 123 2.10 -15.52 -3.74
C LYS A 123 3.57 -15.19 -3.51
N THR A 124 3.92 -14.68 -2.34
CA THR A 124 5.26 -14.13 -2.07
C THR A 124 6.12 -15.01 -1.18
N GLY A 125 5.51 -15.87 -0.36
CA GLY A 125 6.18 -16.61 0.71
C GLY A 125 6.62 -15.72 1.89
N VAL A 126 6.28 -14.43 1.89
CA VAL A 126 6.64 -13.50 2.97
C VAL A 126 5.75 -13.76 4.20
N ALA A 127 6.35 -13.90 5.37
CA ALA A 127 5.62 -14.06 6.62
C ALA A 127 4.95 -12.74 7.03
N PHE A 128 3.82 -12.81 7.75
CA PHE A 128 3.07 -11.62 8.16
C PHE A 128 3.91 -10.64 9.00
N GLU A 129 4.76 -11.15 9.85
CA GLU A 129 5.70 -10.36 10.65
C GLU A 129 6.79 -9.64 9.86
N ASP A 130 6.93 -9.95 8.58
CA ASP A 130 7.83 -9.29 7.62
C ASP A 130 7.09 -8.34 6.67
N MET A 131 5.79 -8.12 6.91
CA MET A 131 4.96 -7.20 6.14
C MET A 131 4.71 -5.89 6.89
N LEU A 132 4.61 -4.80 6.12
CA LEU A 132 4.18 -3.47 6.58
C LEU A 132 2.97 -3.06 5.74
N PHE A 133 1.88 -2.64 6.38
CA PHE A 133 0.60 -2.34 5.73
C PHE A 133 0.14 -0.92 6.02
N PHE A 134 -0.34 -0.22 4.98
CA PHE A 134 -0.88 1.13 5.04
C PHE A 134 -2.31 1.15 4.51
N ASP A 135 -3.22 1.79 5.27
CA ASP A 135 -4.65 1.85 4.94
C ASP A 135 -5.29 3.04 5.68
N ASP A 136 -6.26 3.69 5.08
CA ASP A 136 -6.98 4.84 5.67
C ASP A 136 -8.10 4.42 6.63
N ASP A 137 -8.56 3.15 6.55
CA ASP A 137 -9.64 2.61 7.37
C ASP A 137 -9.12 1.93 8.64
N GLN A 138 -9.50 2.48 9.80
CA GLN A 138 -9.15 1.96 11.13
C GLN A 138 -9.58 0.51 11.34
N GLU A 139 -10.70 0.07 10.75
CA GLU A 139 -11.16 -1.31 10.89
C GLU A 139 -10.27 -2.28 10.11
N ASN A 140 -9.82 -1.88 8.91
CA ASN A 140 -8.85 -2.64 8.14
C ASN A 140 -7.53 -2.78 8.90
N ILE A 141 -7.03 -1.68 9.49
CA ILE A 141 -5.83 -1.68 10.34
C ILE A 141 -5.96 -2.69 11.47
N ARG A 142 -7.09 -2.65 12.21
CA ARG A 142 -7.36 -3.59 13.29
C ARG A 142 -7.34 -5.05 12.80
N HIS A 143 -8.07 -5.35 11.73
CA HIS A 143 -8.18 -6.69 11.18
C HIS A 143 -6.84 -7.24 10.70
N VAL A 144 -6.05 -6.43 10.02
CA VAL A 144 -4.74 -6.87 9.48
C VAL A 144 -3.71 -7.04 10.60
N SER A 145 -3.73 -6.17 11.61
CA SER A 145 -2.85 -6.30 12.78
C SER A 145 -3.06 -7.63 13.53
N GLU A 146 -4.26 -8.20 13.52
CA GLU A 146 -4.54 -9.52 14.12
C GLU A 146 -3.79 -10.69 13.43
N LEU A 147 -3.29 -10.48 12.20
CA LEU A 147 -2.43 -11.44 11.49
C LEU A 147 -0.96 -11.37 11.92
N GLY A 148 -0.58 -10.37 12.70
CA GLY A 148 0.82 -10.09 13.05
C GLY A 148 1.53 -9.14 12.09
N VAL A 149 0.80 -8.46 11.20
CA VAL A 149 1.33 -7.44 10.29
C VAL A 149 1.45 -6.12 11.03
N VAL A 150 2.57 -5.41 10.88
CA VAL A 150 2.68 -4.03 11.32
C VAL A 150 1.81 -3.15 10.41
N SER A 151 0.82 -2.47 10.99
CA SER A 151 -0.18 -1.71 10.25
C SER A 151 -0.17 -0.24 10.67
N VAL A 152 -0.34 0.65 9.71
CA VAL A 152 -0.27 2.10 9.85
C VAL A 152 -1.52 2.74 9.27
N LEU A 153 -2.23 3.51 10.08
CA LEU A 153 -3.38 4.29 9.65
C LEU A 153 -2.91 5.53 8.88
N THR A 154 -3.50 5.76 7.70
CA THR A 154 -3.15 6.86 6.80
C THR A 154 -4.38 7.69 6.39
N PRO A 155 -5.00 8.42 7.33
CA PRO A 155 -6.26 9.13 7.07
C PRO A 155 -6.13 10.27 6.06
N GLU A 156 -4.91 10.71 5.76
CA GLU A 156 -4.56 11.74 4.78
C GLU A 156 -3.71 11.17 3.63
N GLY A 157 -3.80 9.85 3.40
CA GLY A 157 -2.95 9.12 2.47
C GLY A 157 -1.55 8.83 3.03
N VAL A 158 -0.67 8.30 2.19
CA VAL A 158 0.72 7.96 2.56
C VAL A 158 1.56 9.22 2.64
N THR A 159 1.51 9.92 3.78
CA THR A 159 2.38 11.06 4.06
C THR A 159 3.80 10.62 4.44
N GLU A 160 4.79 11.54 4.37
CA GLU A 160 6.16 11.24 4.81
C GLU A 160 6.19 10.82 6.30
N ASP A 161 5.43 11.51 7.15
CA ASP A 161 5.31 11.17 8.58
C ASP A 161 4.74 9.76 8.80
N ALA A 162 3.69 9.40 8.05
CA ALA A 162 3.09 8.05 8.11
C ALA A 162 4.09 6.97 7.63
N TRP A 163 4.81 7.25 6.55
CA TRP A 163 5.84 6.36 6.04
C TRP A 163 6.97 6.12 7.06
N GLU A 164 7.56 7.18 7.59
CA GLU A 164 8.62 7.11 8.60
C GLU A 164 8.15 6.44 9.90
N ALA A 165 6.93 6.77 10.36
CA ALA A 165 6.31 6.11 11.51
C ALA A 165 6.12 4.60 11.28
N GLY A 166 5.74 4.20 10.07
CA GLY A 166 5.60 2.81 9.68
C GLY A 166 6.92 2.05 9.78
N LEU A 167 7.97 2.59 9.20
CA LEU A 167 9.31 1.99 9.25
C LEU A 167 9.85 1.90 10.69
N ARG A 168 9.66 2.94 11.49
CA ARG A 168 10.06 2.95 12.90
C ARG A 168 9.32 1.86 13.68
N ARG A 169 7.98 1.79 13.55
CA ARG A 169 7.16 0.73 14.21
C ARG A 169 7.59 -0.66 13.79
N PHE A 170 7.87 -0.86 12.50
CA PHE A 170 8.35 -2.15 11.98
C PHE A 170 9.69 -2.55 12.64
N MET A 171 10.65 -1.64 12.71
CA MET A 171 11.93 -1.88 13.36
C MET A 171 11.78 -2.22 14.85
N GLU A 172 10.96 -1.46 15.56
CA GLU A 172 10.68 -1.68 16.99
C GLU A 172 10.06 -3.07 17.23
N ALA A 173 9.09 -3.46 16.38
CA ALA A 173 8.47 -4.78 16.42
C ALA A 173 9.50 -5.91 16.22
N LYS A 174 10.41 -5.76 15.25
CA LYS A 174 11.49 -6.73 15.01
C LYS A 174 12.48 -6.81 16.16
N LEU A 175 12.85 -5.69 16.75
CA LEU A 175 13.73 -5.66 17.92
C LEU A 175 13.08 -6.32 19.15
N TYR A 176 11.78 -6.09 19.35
CA TYR A 176 11.03 -6.69 20.45
C TYR A 176 10.90 -8.21 20.31
N ALA A 177 10.59 -8.68 19.10
CA ALA A 177 10.52 -10.13 18.81
C ALA A 177 11.86 -10.83 19.04
N ARG A 178 13.00 -10.23 18.66
CA ARG A 178 14.33 -10.77 18.91
C ARG A 178 14.67 -10.91 20.40
N ARG A 179 14.01 -10.14 21.28
CA ARG A 179 14.17 -10.21 22.75
C ARG A 179 13.19 -11.18 23.40
N GLY A 180 12.47 -12.02 22.61
CA GLY A 180 11.51 -13.00 23.10
C GLY A 180 10.13 -12.43 23.42
N GLY A 181 9.84 -11.21 22.97
CA GLY A 181 8.49 -10.63 23.05
C GLY A 181 7.53 -11.25 22.04
N PRO A 182 6.20 -11.18 22.25
CA PRO A 182 5.22 -11.57 21.24
C PRO A 182 5.44 -10.76 19.97
N GLY A 183 5.29 -11.40 18.79
CA GLY A 183 5.45 -10.76 17.50
C GLY A 183 4.53 -9.54 17.29
N PRO A 184 4.77 -8.73 16.25
CA PRO A 184 3.92 -7.58 15.91
C PRO A 184 2.49 -8.08 15.65
N GLY A 185 1.48 -7.50 16.32
CA GLY A 185 0.08 -7.90 16.20
C GLY A 185 -0.66 -8.09 17.51
N TYR A 186 0.03 -8.21 18.64
CA TYR A 186 -0.63 -8.30 19.93
C TYR A 186 -0.69 -6.93 20.65
N GLY A 187 -1.84 -6.27 20.50
CA GLY A 187 -2.43 -5.40 21.51
C GLY A 187 -1.59 -4.22 22.02
N LYS A 188 -1.10 -3.32 21.15
CA LYS A 188 -0.91 -1.91 21.51
C LYS A 188 -1.32 -1.04 20.34
N THR A 189 -2.54 -0.56 20.36
CA THR A 189 -2.93 0.70 19.76
C THR A 189 -2.00 1.78 20.34
N TYR A 190 -0.98 2.16 19.61
CA TYR A 190 -0.23 3.37 19.94
C TYR A 190 -1.05 4.57 19.42
N ALA A 191 -2.05 4.97 20.24
CA ALA A 191 -2.57 6.33 20.21
C ALA A 191 -1.54 7.19 20.95
N LYS A 192 -0.82 8.03 20.21
CA LYS A 192 -0.48 9.44 20.44
C LYS A 192 0.53 9.87 19.40
#